data_ed329eec34785245005ee4272ef45a35
#
_entry.id   ed329eec34785245005ee4272ef45a35
#
_cell.length_a   1.000
_cell.length_b   1.000
_cell.length_c   1.000
_cell.angle_alpha   90.00
_cell.angle_beta   90.00
_cell.angle_gamma   90.00
#
_symmetry.space_group_name_H-M   'P 1'
#
loop_
_entity.id
_entity.type
_entity.pdbx_description
1 polymer ?
#
loop_
_entity_poly.entity_id
_entity_poly.type
_entity_poly.pdbx_seq_one_letter_code
_entity_poly.pdbx_strand_id
1 'polypeptide(L)'
;MPGVLQLMWIVLSTIVGALTHVLWDSFTHYDGYFVRHWSVLRHDLTPAWEVNRVLQYVSSVGGILLIAGWLYFWWRRTTPAPATADLPTPARYAVLVAAVALGAAGSVIEVAREDGPLAGESVLRLGLTGLATGALVGLVWYVVIWHALRLRRLRTSPDVSRRLQS
;
A
#
# COMPACT_ATOMS: atom_id res chain seq x y z
N MET A 1 -7.64 -20.06 -11.94
CA MET A 1 -7.99 -18.65 -12.24
C MET A 1 -9.13 -18.25 -11.31
N PRO A 2 -9.15 -17.06 -10.73
CA PRO A 2 -10.29 -16.62 -9.93
C PRO A 2 -11.53 -16.60 -10.81
N GLY A 3 -12.66 -17.10 -10.28
CA GLY A 3 -13.94 -17.05 -10.98
C GLY A 3 -14.39 -15.60 -11.17
N VAL A 4 -15.25 -15.35 -12.18
CA VAL A 4 -15.80 -14.00 -12.47
C VAL A 4 -16.40 -13.36 -11.22
N LEU A 5 -17.10 -14.13 -10.40
CA LEU A 5 -17.69 -13.65 -9.14
C LEU A 5 -16.62 -13.15 -8.15
N GLN A 6 -15.49 -13.84 -8.05
CA GLN A 6 -14.39 -13.44 -7.18
C GLN A 6 -13.74 -12.14 -7.66
N LEU A 7 -13.59 -11.97 -8.98
CA LEU A 7 -13.09 -10.74 -9.58
C LEU A 7 -14.04 -9.55 -9.31
N MET A 8 -15.36 -9.78 -9.46
CA MET A 8 -16.37 -8.76 -9.13
C MET A 8 -16.28 -8.31 -7.68
N TRP A 9 -16.14 -9.24 -6.72
CA TRP A 9 -15.99 -8.88 -5.31
C TRP A 9 -14.71 -8.08 -5.03
N ILE A 10 -13.59 -8.42 -5.69
CA ILE A 10 -12.34 -7.67 -5.58
C ILE A 10 -12.53 -6.24 -6.09
N VAL A 11 -13.10 -6.08 -7.30
CA VAL A 11 -13.34 -4.76 -7.90
C VAL A 11 -14.28 -3.93 -7.03
N LEU A 12 -15.40 -4.50 -6.59
CA LEU A 12 -16.37 -3.80 -5.74
C LEU A 12 -15.74 -3.36 -4.42
N SER A 13 -15.01 -4.24 -3.76
CA SER A 13 -14.30 -3.90 -2.50
C SER A 13 -13.29 -2.78 -2.69
N THR A 14 -12.57 -2.80 -3.82
CA THR A 14 -11.60 -1.75 -4.16
C THR A 14 -12.29 -0.41 -4.39
N ILE A 15 -13.41 -0.40 -5.12
CA ILE A 15 -14.19 0.83 -5.37
C ILE A 15 -14.74 1.38 -4.05
N VAL A 16 -15.35 0.55 -3.22
CA VAL A 16 -15.88 0.97 -1.92
C VAL A 16 -14.76 1.51 -1.04
N GLY A 17 -13.60 0.82 -0.99
CA GLY A 17 -12.45 1.28 -0.24
C GLY A 17 -11.92 2.64 -0.72
N ALA A 18 -11.81 2.84 -2.04
CA ALA A 18 -11.38 4.10 -2.62
C ALA A 18 -12.39 5.24 -2.33
N LEU A 19 -13.68 4.98 -2.47
CA LEU A 19 -14.72 5.98 -2.19
C LEU A 19 -14.74 6.37 -0.71
N THR A 20 -14.64 5.42 0.21
CA THR A 20 -14.58 5.71 1.65
C THR A 20 -13.32 6.48 2.02
N HIS A 21 -12.18 6.19 1.37
CA HIS A 21 -10.94 6.94 1.56
C HIS A 21 -11.09 8.39 1.10
N VAL A 22 -11.55 8.63 -0.12
CA VAL A 22 -11.78 9.99 -0.66
C VAL A 22 -12.81 10.76 0.19
N LEU A 23 -13.87 10.08 0.63
CA LEU A 23 -14.86 10.69 1.51
C LEU A 23 -14.21 11.11 2.85
N TRP A 24 -13.40 10.23 3.45
CA TRP A 24 -12.71 10.53 4.70
C TRP A 24 -11.70 11.68 4.53
N ASP A 25 -10.95 11.70 3.43
CA ASP A 25 -10.01 12.77 3.10
C ASP A 25 -10.71 14.13 3.00
N SER A 26 -11.96 14.15 2.53
CA SER A 26 -12.74 15.39 2.46
C SER A 26 -13.06 16.01 3.85
N PHE A 27 -12.96 15.25 4.94
CA PHE A 27 -13.09 15.70 6.32
C PHE A 27 -11.76 16.03 7.00
N THR A 28 -10.65 15.54 6.48
CA THR A 28 -9.35 15.59 7.17
C THR A 28 -8.30 16.41 6.44
N HIS A 29 -8.36 16.52 5.12
CA HIS A 29 -7.45 17.33 4.35
C HIS A 29 -7.89 18.79 4.31
N TYR A 30 -6.92 19.72 4.38
CA TYR A 30 -7.17 21.16 4.38
C TYR A 30 -8.02 21.62 3.18
N ASP A 31 -7.81 21.03 2.01
CA ASP A 31 -8.57 21.31 0.77
C ASP A 31 -9.87 20.51 0.67
N GLY A 32 -10.17 19.67 1.64
CA GLY A 32 -11.34 18.81 1.67
C GLY A 32 -12.65 19.58 1.62
N TYR A 33 -13.64 19.03 0.92
CA TYR A 33 -14.93 19.67 0.75
C TYR A 33 -15.56 20.07 2.09
N PHE A 34 -15.62 19.16 3.07
CA PHE A 34 -16.24 19.44 4.38
C PHE A 34 -15.38 20.37 5.22
N VAL A 35 -14.06 20.30 5.14
CA VAL A 35 -13.15 21.22 5.85
C VAL A 35 -13.35 22.66 5.37
N ARG A 36 -13.58 22.85 4.07
CA ARG A 36 -13.85 24.20 3.52
C ARG A 36 -15.23 24.76 3.90
N HIS A 37 -16.24 23.89 4.08
CA HIS A 37 -17.62 24.32 4.32
C HIS A 37 -18.02 24.31 5.80
N TRP A 38 -17.35 23.51 6.64
CA TRP A 38 -17.67 23.39 8.06
C TRP A 38 -16.57 24.04 8.92
N SER A 39 -16.88 25.20 9.48
CA SER A 39 -15.94 25.97 10.31
C SER A 39 -15.44 25.19 11.52
N VAL A 40 -16.24 24.26 12.06
CA VAL A 40 -15.85 23.41 13.18
C VAL A 40 -14.63 22.55 12.90
N LEU A 41 -14.43 22.13 11.63
CA LEU A 41 -13.26 21.31 11.24
C LEU A 41 -11.98 22.16 11.14
N ARG A 42 -12.09 23.46 10.97
CA ARG A 42 -10.99 24.43 10.96
C ARG A 42 -10.81 25.13 12.32
N HIS A 43 -11.56 24.68 13.32
CA HIS A 43 -11.41 25.25 14.65
C HIS A 43 -10.07 24.85 15.26
N ASP A 44 -9.34 25.83 15.76
CA ASP A 44 -8.08 25.61 16.46
C ASP A 44 -8.35 24.98 17.83
N LEU A 45 -7.93 23.76 18.04
CA LEU A 45 -7.89 23.12 19.36
C LEU A 45 -6.72 23.65 20.18
N THR A 46 -5.61 23.97 19.51
CA THR A 46 -4.42 24.61 20.07
C THR A 46 -3.83 25.52 19.00
N PRO A 47 -2.90 26.45 19.33
CA PRO A 47 -2.22 27.30 18.34
C PRO A 47 -1.52 26.54 17.19
N ALA A 48 -1.31 25.23 17.35
CA ALA A 48 -0.62 24.38 16.36
C ALA A 48 -1.53 23.32 15.71
N TRP A 49 -2.75 23.07 16.22
CA TRP A 49 -3.57 21.93 15.84
C TRP A 49 -5.01 22.29 15.58
N GLU A 50 -5.45 22.17 14.33
CA GLU A 50 -6.85 22.23 13.92
C GLU A 50 -7.55 20.87 14.08
N VAL A 51 -8.87 20.88 14.21
CA VAL A 51 -9.69 19.65 14.37
C VAL A 51 -9.48 18.65 13.25
N ASN A 52 -9.48 19.09 11.99
CA ASN A 52 -9.28 18.23 10.83
C ASN A 52 -7.92 17.51 10.88
N ARG A 53 -6.86 18.21 11.30
CA ARG A 53 -5.53 17.67 11.42
C ARG A 53 -5.41 16.61 12.51
N VAL A 54 -6.03 16.89 13.68
CA VAL A 54 -6.11 15.90 14.77
C VAL A 54 -6.87 14.65 14.32
N LEU A 55 -8.00 14.82 13.62
CA LEU A 55 -8.77 13.72 13.05
C LEU A 55 -7.92 12.89 12.09
N GLN A 56 -7.14 13.53 11.23
CA GLN A 56 -6.25 12.86 10.28
C GLN A 56 -5.22 11.98 11.00
N TYR A 57 -4.50 12.53 11.97
CA TYR A 57 -3.46 11.79 12.69
C TYR A 57 -4.05 10.66 13.55
N VAL A 58 -5.13 10.92 14.28
CA VAL A 58 -5.79 9.92 15.13
C VAL A 58 -6.33 8.77 14.28
N SER A 59 -6.98 9.07 13.15
CA SER A 59 -7.49 8.01 12.26
C SER A 59 -6.37 7.23 11.57
N SER A 60 -5.29 7.89 11.18
CA SER A 60 -4.14 7.22 10.55
C SER A 60 -3.45 6.26 11.52
N VAL A 61 -3.12 6.74 12.72
CA VAL A 61 -2.50 5.91 13.77
C VAL A 61 -3.45 4.80 14.20
N GLY A 62 -4.71 5.14 14.48
CA GLY A 62 -5.74 4.17 14.87
C GLY A 62 -5.97 3.10 13.79
N GLY A 63 -6.03 3.49 12.53
CA GLY A 63 -6.16 2.56 11.40
C GLY A 63 -4.97 1.61 11.29
N ILE A 64 -3.74 2.11 11.41
CA ILE A 64 -2.53 1.27 11.41
C ILE A 64 -2.56 0.28 12.56
N LEU A 65 -2.90 0.73 13.78
CA LEU A 65 -2.98 -0.15 14.95
C LEU A 65 -4.06 -1.22 14.82
N LEU A 66 -5.22 -0.87 14.27
CA LEU A 66 -6.31 -1.82 14.01
C LEU A 66 -5.88 -2.89 12.98
N ILE A 67 -5.26 -2.48 11.87
CA ILE A 67 -4.79 -3.41 10.84
C ILE A 67 -3.67 -4.29 11.39
N ALA A 68 -2.70 -3.72 12.12
CA ALA A 68 -1.62 -4.47 12.73
C ALA A 68 -2.12 -5.48 13.77
N GLY A 69 -3.07 -5.07 14.61
CA GLY A 69 -3.73 -5.94 15.57
C GLY A 69 -4.50 -7.06 14.88
N TRP A 70 -5.29 -6.75 13.86
CA TRP A 70 -6.02 -7.74 13.07
C TRP A 70 -5.07 -8.76 12.42
N LEU A 71 -4.00 -8.29 11.76
CA LEU A 71 -2.98 -9.15 11.14
C LEU A 71 -2.28 -10.04 12.17
N TYR A 72 -1.95 -9.48 13.33
CA TYR A 72 -1.34 -10.24 14.43
C TYR A 72 -2.25 -11.37 14.91
N PHE A 73 -3.55 -11.07 15.19
CA PHE A 73 -4.51 -12.08 15.63
C PHE A 73 -4.82 -13.09 14.52
N TRP A 74 -4.92 -12.65 13.28
CA TRP A 74 -5.09 -13.53 12.13
C TRP A 74 -3.91 -14.49 12.00
N TRP A 75 -2.68 -13.99 12.04
CA TRP A 75 -1.47 -14.81 11.97
C TRP A 75 -1.42 -15.85 13.10
N ARG A 76 -1.74 -15.45 14.33
CA ARG A 76 -1.75 -16.38 15.47
C ARG A 76 -2.81 -17.48 15.37
N ARG A 77 -3.89 -17.26 14.64
CA ARG A 77 -5.00 -18.21 14.47
C ARG A 77 -4.91 -19.04 13.22
N THR A 78 -4.11 -18.64 12.24
CA THR A 78 -3.99 -19.33 10.96
C THR A 78 -2.87 -20.36 11.04
N THR A 79 -3.20 -21.64 10.81
CA THR A 79 -2.19 -22.68 10.61
C THR A 79 -1.55 -22.46 9.25
N PRO A 80 -0.22 -22.37 9.14
CA PRO A 80 0.44 -22.21 7.84
C PRO A 80 0.07 -23.38 6.93
N ALA A 81 -0.52 -23.10 5.77
CA ALA A 81 -0.67 -24.11 4.75
C ALA A 81 0.72 -24.56 4.27
N PRO A 82 0.94 -25.85 3.96
CA PRO A 82 2.19 -26.30 3.38
C PRO A 82 2.46 -25.51 2.11
N ALA A 83 3.62 -24.83 2.08
CA ALA A 83 4.00 -23.96 0.97
C ALA A 83 4.20 -24.80 -0.30
N THR A 84 3.26 -24.72 -1.22
CA THR A 84 3.28 -25.48 -2.49
C THR A 84 4.30 -24.94 -3.50
N ALA A 85 4.90 -23.78 -3.25
CA ALA A 85 5.99 -23.22 -4.05
C ALA A 85 6.79 -22.25 -3.18
N ASP A 86 7.82 -22.76 -2.54
CA ASP A 86 8.71 -21.93 -1.76
C ASP A 86 9.65 -21.15 -2.69
N LEU A 87 9.56 -19.81 -2.58
CA LEU A 87 10.66 -18.97 -3.05
C LEU A 87 11.91 -19.32 -2.23
N PRO A 88 13.05 -19.54 -2.85
CA PRO A 88 14.29 -19.74 -2.12
C PRO A 88 14.52 -18.56 -1.17
N THR A 89 15.00 -18.86 0.03
CA THR A 89 15.22 -17.88 1.10
C THR A 89 15.91 -16.60 0.63
N PRO A 90 16.97 -16.63 -0.20
CA PRO A 90 17.62 -15.42 -0.70
C PRO A 90 16.70 -14.55 -1.58
N ALA A 91 15.78 -15.16 -2.33
CA ALA A 91 14.83 -14.39 -3.14
C ALA A 91 13.81 -13.63 -2.26
N ARG A 92 13.41 -14.18 -1.12
CA ARG A 92 12.53 -13.49 -0.16
C ARG A 92 13.23 -12.26 0.42
N TYR A 93 14.47 -12.39 0.84
CA TYR A 93 15.26 -11.26 1.34
C TYR A 93 15.52 -10.21 0.25
N ALA A 94 15.82 -10.64 -0.98
CA ALA A 94 16.02 -9.72 -2.10
C ALA A 94 14.78 -8.86 -2.38
N VAL A 95 13.56 -9.42 -2.27
CA VAL A 95 12.30 -8.67 -2.41
C VAL A 95 12.13 -7.64 -1.30
N LEU A 96 12.40 -8.03 -0.04
CA LEU A 96 12.30 -7.11 1.09
C LEU A 96 13.31 -5.96 0.97
N VAL A 97 14.56 -6.28 0.66
CA VAL A 97 15.61 -5.28 0.46
C VAL A 97 15.26 -4.34 -0.69
N ALA A 98 14.77 -4.87 -1.82
CA ALA A 98 14.35 -4.06 -2.95
C ALA A 98 13.18 -3.14 -2.60
N ALA A 99 12.18 -3.62 -1.85
CA ALA A 99 11.04 -2.81 -1.40
C ALA A 99 11.49 -1.66 -0.48
N VAL A 100 12.38 -1.95 0.46
CA VAL A 100 12.96 -0.92 1.36
C VAL A 100 13.81 0.08 0.58
N ALA A 101 14.64 -0.38 -0.34
CA ALA A 101 15.51 0.49 -1.15
C ALA A 101 14.67 1.42 -2.06
N LEU A 102 13.63 0.89 -2.71
CA LEU A 102 12.73 1.69 -3.54
C LEU A 102 11.89 2.66 -2.71
N GLY A 103 11.47 2.26 -1.51
CA GLY A 103 10.82 3.15 -0.56
C GLY A 103 11.74 4.31 -0.13
N ALA A 104 12.98 4.00 0.25
CA ALA A 104 13.96 5.02 0.61
C ALA A 104 14.28 5.97 -0.57
N ALA A 105 14.44 5.43 -1.78
CA ALA A 105 14.64 6.23 -2.98
C ALA A 105 13.44 7.15 -3.26
N GLY A 106 12.20 6.63 -3.11
CA GLY A 106 10.98 7.42 -3.22
C GLY A 106 10.94 8.57 -2.22
N SER A 107 11.31 8.32 -0.96
CA SER A 107 11.40 9.37 0.08
C SER A 107 12.40 10.46 -0.30
N VAL A 108 13.58 10.07 -0.76
CA VAL A 108 14.62 11.04 -1.18
C VAL A 108 14.15 11.86 -2.36
N ILE A 109 13.51 11.24 -3.35
CA ILE A 109 13.00 11.92 -4.55
C ILE A 109 11.92 12.94 -4.18
N GLU A 110 10.94 12.57 -3.33
CA GLU A 110 9.88 13.49 -2.92
C GLU A 110 10.41 14.69 -2.14
N VAL A 111 11.32 14.45 -1.20
CA VAL A 111 11.96 15.55 -0.43
C VAL A 111 12.82 16.42 -1.34
N ALA A 112 13.54 15.84 -2.30
CA ALA A 112 14.41 16.59 -3.21
C ALA A 112 13.64 17.43 -4.26
N ARG A 113 12.37 17.12 -4.52
CA ARG A 113 11.49 17.87 -5.44
C ARG A 113 10.80 19.06 -4.79
N GLU A 114 10.86 19.17 -3.48
CA GLU A 114 10.22 20.27 -2.76
C GLU A 114 11.06 21.52 -2.89
N ASP A 115 10.52 22.54 -3.54
CA ASP A 115 11.17 23.86 -3.73
C ASP A 115 10.91 24.81 -2.54
N GLY A 116 10.11 24.40 -1.56
CA GLY A 116 9.74 25.19 -0.39
C GLY A 116 10.68 25.02 0.80
N PRO A 117 10.52 25.83 1.86
CA PRO A 117 11.28 25.65 3.09
C PRO A 117 10.96 24.29 3.73
N LEU A 118 11.98 23.46 3.89
CA LEU A 118 11.88 22.14 4.52
C LEU A 118 11.68 22.30 6.04
N ALA A 119 10.42 22.39 6.47
CA ALA A 119 10.06 22.24 7.88
C ALA A 119 10.01 20.75 8.25
N GLY A 120 10.24 20.41 9.52
CA GLY A 120 10.26 19.00 9.96
C GLY A 120 9.00 18.22 9.60
N GLU A 121 7.83 18.85 9.64
CA GLU A 121 6.55 18.24 9.25
C GLU A 121 6.49 17.95 7.73
N SER A 122 6.95 18.89 6.89
CA SER A 122 7.00 18.70 5.43
C SER A 122 7.92 17.54 5.05
N VAL A 123 9.11 17.47 5.67
CA VAL A 123 10.06 16.37 5.45
C VAL A 123 9.47 15.03 5.86
N LEU A 124 8.80 14.96 7.02
CA LEU A 124 8.16 13.75 7.49
C LEU A 124 7.04 13.30 6.54
N ARG A 125 6.17 14.21 6.13
CA ARG A 125 5.05 13.94 5.22
C ARG A 125 5.55 13.45 3.86
N LEU A 126 6.46 14.18 3.23
CA LEU A 126 7.04 13.84 1.93
C LEU A 126 7.84 12.53 2.01
N GLY A 127 8.62 12.35 3.08
CA GLY A 127 9.36 11.12 3.32
C GLY A 127 8.45 9.89 3.43
N LEU A 128 7.37 9.97 4.20
CA LEU A 128 6.40 8.89 4.34
C LEU A 128 5.63 8.62 3.05
N THR A 129 5.23 9.66 2.31
CA THR A 129 4.57 9.52 1.01
C THR A 129 5.48 8.83 0.00
N GLY A 130 6.72 9.30 -0.11
CA GLY A 130 7.71 8.70 -1.01
C GLY A 130 8.05 7.26 -0.63
N LEU A 131 8.17 6.96 0.68
CA LEU A 131 8.38 5.59 1.17
C LEU A 131 7.23 4.67 0.75
N ALA A 132 5.99 5.10 0.97
CA ALA A 132 4.81 4.30 0.62
C ALA A 132 4.70 4.08 -0.90
N THR A 133 4.88 5.14 -1.68
CA THR A 133 4.82 5.10 -3.15
C THR A 133 5.93 4.21 -3.72
N GLY A 134 7.17 4.39 -3.26
CA GLY A 134 8.31 3.58 -3.71
C GLY A 134 8.16 2.10 -3.35
N ALA A 135 7.71 1.79 -2.14
CA ALA A 135 7.45 0.42 -1.72
C ALA A 135 6.31 -0.22 -2.53
N LEU A 136 5.23 0.53 -2.83
CA LEU A 136 4.13 0.06 -3.67
C LEU A 136 4.59 -0.24 -5.10
N VAL A 137 5.37 0.65 -5.71
CA VAL A 137 5.96 0.44 -7.03
C VAL A 137 6.83 -0.82 -7.03
N GLY A 138 7.65 -0.99 -6.00
CA GLY A 138 8.48 -2.20 -5.84
C GLY A 138 7.67 -3.47 -5.74
N LEU A 139 6.58 -3.46 -4.99
CA LEU A 139 5.68 -4.60 -4.85
C LEU A 139 4.98 -4.94 -6.18
N VAL A 140 4.50 -3.94 -6.91
CA VAL A 140 3.87 -4.13 -8.23
C VAL A 140 4.87 -4.77 -9.21
N TRP A 141 6.10 -4.25 -9.28
CA TRP A 141 7.16 -4.83 -10.12
C TRP A 141 7.50 -6.26 -9.72
N TYR A 142 7.59 -6.54 -8.43
CA TYR A 142 7.78 -7.91 -7.96
C TYR A 142 6.67 -8.86 -8.47
N VAL A 143 5.41 -8.47 -8.32
CA VAL A 143 4.27 -9.28 -8.77
C VAL A 143 4.33 -9.51 -10.28
N VAL A 144 4.61 -8.47 -11.07
CA VAL A 144 4.72 -8.54 -12.54
C VAL A 144 5.86 -9.49 -12.95
N ILE A 145 7.04 -9.30 -12.38
CA ILE A 145 8.22 -10.14 -12.69
C ILE A 145 7.96 -11.60 -12.30
N TRP A 146 7.40 -11.84 -11.12
CA TRP A 146 7.09 -13.19 -10.65
C TRP A 146 6.11 -13.89 -11.59
N HIS A 147 5.04 -13.23 -12.01
CA HIS A 147 4.07 -13.79 -12.95
C HIS A 147 4.69 -14.03 -14.34
N ALA A 148 5.50 -13.11 -14.83
CA ALA A 148 6.19 -13.26 -16.12
C ALA A 148 7.15 -14.47 -16.12
N LEU A 149 7.93 -14.64 -15.05
CA LEU A 149 8.84 -15.78 -14.90
C LEU A 149 8.06 -17.10 -14.77
N ARG A 150 6.96 -17.11 -14.03
CA ARG A 150 6.10 -18.29 -13.91
C ARG A 150 5.51 -18.70 -15.26
N LEU A 151 5.01 -17.76 -16.04
CA LEU A 151 4.47 -18.02 -17.38
C LEU A 151 5.55 -18.54 -18.33
N ARG A 152 6.77 -18.01 -18.27
CA ARG A 152 7.91 -18.53 -19.07
C ARG A 152 8.23 -19.98 -18.71
N ARG A 153 8.30 -20.32 -17.43
CA ARG A 153 8.56 -21.70 -16.96
C ARG A 153 7.51 -22.68 -17.45
N LEU A 154 6.22 -22.30 -17.43
CA LEU A 154 5.13 -23.14 -17.92
C LEU A 154 5.23 -23.39 -19.43
N ARG A 155 5.71 -22.42 -20.22
CA ARG A 155 5.91 -22.56 -21.68
C ARG A 155 7.11 -23.40 -22.06
N THR A 156 8.13 -23.45 -21.21
CA THR A 156 9.38 -24.20 -21.47
C THR A 156 9.36 -25.61 -20.89
N SER A 157 8.31 -26.04 -20.20
CA SER A 157 8.17 -27.41 -19.70
C SER A 157 8.02 -28.38 -20.85
N PRO A 158 8.91 -29.41 -21.00
CA PRO A 158 8.89 -30.35 -22.12
C PRO A 158 7.64 -31.22 -22.25
N ASP A 159 6.81 -31.22 -21.20
CA ASP A 159 5.61 -32.06 -21.14
C ASP A 159 4.47 -31.54 -22.04
N VAL A 160 4.46 -30.23 -22.36
CA VAL A 160 3.47 -29.63 -23.27
C VAL A 160 3.75 -30.01 -24.72
N SER A 161 5.02 -30.14 -25.12
CA SER A 161 5.39 -30.52 -26.47
C SER A 161 5.06 -31.98 -26.80
N ARG A 162 5.06 -32.87 -25.82
CA ARG A 162 4.64 -34.29 -26.01
C ARG A 162 3.15 -34.46 -26.18
N ARG A 163 2.32 -33.62 -25.54
CA ARG A 163 0.85 -33.72 -25.65
C ARG A 163 0.30 -33.15 -26.96
N LEU A 164 1.07 -32.35 -27.69
CA LEU A 164 0.68 -31.78 -28.99
C LEU A 164 1.11 -32.67 -30.17
N GLN A 165 1.87 -33.75 -29.93
CA GLN A 165 2.34 -34.68 -30.95
C GLN A 165 1.66 -36.06 -30.89
N SER A 166 0.73 -36.29 -29.96
CA SER A 166 -0.13 -37.44 -29.82
C SER A 166 -1.56 -37.07 -30.22
#